data_b7c8c5e55e27c7dd8b34360a1f93c3d0
#
_entry.id   b7c8c5e55e27c7dd8b34360a1f93c3d0
#
_cell.length_a   1.000
_cell.length_b   1.000
_cell.length_c   1.000
_cell.angle_alpha   90.00
_cell.angle_beta   90.00
_cell.angle_gamma   90.00
#
_symmetry.space_group_name_H-M   'P 1'
#
loop_
_entity.id
_entity.type
_entity.pdbx_description
1 polymer ?
#
loop_
_entity_poly.entity_id
_entity_poly.type
_entity_poly.pdbx_seq_one_letter_code
_entity_poly.pdbx_strand_id
1 'polypeptide(L)'
;TVITSAGSAEKCQFCLDAGANKAFNYKDGDWVEKIEAFVGKKSVDVVLDMVAGTYVQKNLSLMARDGRYALIAFIGGVKAEISLGPLLRDRITLSGSTLRPQTVAEKAAIAADLYANVWPLFNAGTIQPNVHATFPLTEAAKAHELMETSAHLGKIILTV
;
A
#
# COMPACT_ATOMS: atom_id res chain seq x y z
N THR A 1 9.45 -8.76 -8.31
CA THR A 1 9.31 -9.24 -6.92
C THR A 1 8.46 -8.25 -6.13
N VAL A 2 7.41 -8.75 -5.49
CA VAL A 2 6.50 -7.94 -4.65
C VAL A 2 6.70 -8.31 -3.19
N ILE A 3 6.99 -7.29 -2.38
CA ILE A 3 7.16 -7.40 -0.93
C ILE A 3 6.10 -6.53 -0.26
N THR A 4 5.47 -7.04 0.77
CA THR A 4 4.46 -6.31 1.53
C THR A 4 4.79 -6.29 3.02
N SER A 5 4.19 -5.36 3.75
CA SER A 5 4.18 -5.38 5.21
C SER A 5 2.75 -5.27 5.73
N ALA A 6 2.44 -5.98 6.79
CA ALA A 6 1.12 -6.01 7.41
C ALA A 6 1.24 -6.10 8.94
N GLY A 7 0.15 -5.94 9.66
CA GLY A 7 0.15 -5.83 11.12
C GLY A 7 -0.19 -7.11 11.90
N SER A 8 -0.32 -8.24 11.20
CA SER A 8 -0.52 -9.57 11.82
C SER A 8 -0.05 -10.68 10.90
N ALA A 9 0.18 -11.87 11.46
CA ALA A 9 0.54 -13.05 10.69
C ALA A 9 -0.56 -13.44 9.68
N GLU A 10 -1.81 -13.35 10.06
CA GLU A 10 -2.97 -13.58 9.19
C GLU A 10 -2.98 -12.63 7.98
N LYS A 11 -2.76 -11.33 8.21
CA LYS A 11 -2.67 -10.33 7.13
C LYS A 11 -1.46 -10.56 6.23
N CYS A 12 -0.34 -10.99 6.78
CA CYS A 12 0.83 -11.39 5.99
C CYS A 12 0.51 -12.60 5.11
N GLN A 13 -0.15 -13.62 5.66
CA GLN A 13 -0.56 -14.79 4.88
C GLN A 13 -1.52 -14.40 3.75
N PHE A 14 -2.51 -13.55 4.04
CA PHE A 14 -3.40 -13.02 3.01
C PHE A 14 -2.64 -12.33 1.86
N CYS A 15 -1.60 -11.54 2.17
CA CYS A 15 -0.77 -10.91 1.14
C CYS A 15 -0.02 -11.95 0.28
N LEU A 16 0.47 -13.03 0.89
CA LEU A 16 1.12 -14.13 0.16
C LEU A 16 0.13 -14.87 -0.75
N ASP A 17 -1.06 -15.16 -0.25
CA ASP A 17 -2.14 -15.82 -1.01
C ASP A 17 -2.62 -14.94 -2.19
N ALA A 18 -2.54 -13.61 -2.03
CA ALA A 18 -2.81 -12.64 -3.09
C ALA A 18 -1.67 -12.49 -4.11
N GLY A 19 -0.56 -13.23 -3.96
CA GLY A 19 0.53 -13.27 -4.92
C GLY A 19 1.79 -12.48 -4.54
N ALA A 20 1.90 -11.93 -3.33
CA ALA A 20 3.14 -11.34 -2.86
C ALA A 20 4.23 -12.41 -2.69
N ASN A 21 5.47 -12.11 -3.08
CA ASN A 21 6.60 -13.02 -2.92
C ASN A 21 7.06 -13.12 -1.47
N LYS A 22 6.86 -12.04 -0.68
CA LYS A 22 7.17 -12.01 0.75
C LYS A 22 6.27 -11.01 1.47
N ALA A 23 5.87 -11.34 2.69
CA ALA A 23 5.15 -10.47 3.59
C ALA A 23 5.82 -10.45 4.96
N PHE A 24 5.94 -9.28 5.56
CA PHE A 24 6.55 -9.08 6.87
C PHE A 24 5.56 -8.46 7.84
N ASN A 25 5.45 -9.02 9.03
CA ASN A 25 4.72 -8.36 10.10
C ASN A 25 5.60 -7.25 10.69
N TYR A 26 5.18 -6.00 10.53
CA TYR A 26 5.94 -4.84 10.99
C TYR A 26 5.97 -4.71 12.53
N LYS A 27 5.21 -5.53 13.25
CA LYS A 27 5.23 -5.60 14.72
C LYS A 27 6.29 -6.56 15.27
N ASP A 28 6.84 -7.43 14.43
CA ASP A 28 7.76 -8.50 14.84
C ASP A 28 9.24 -8.06 14.75
N GLY A 29 9.56 -6.84 15.13
CA GLY A 29 10.91 -6.30 15.12
C GLY A 29 11.24 -5.49 13.87
N ASP A 30 12.54 -5.36 13.54
CA ASP A 30 12.95 -4.51 12.42
C ASP A 30 12.67 -5.18 11.07
N TRP A 31 11.62 -4.70 10.43
CA TRP A 31 11.22 -5.17 9.12
C TRP A 31 12.17 -4.72 7.99
N VAL A 32 12.95 -3.65 8.19
CA VAL A 32 13.97 -3.20 7.22
C VAL A 32 15.06 -4.27 7.10
N GLU A 33 15.61 -4.73 8.21
CA GLU A 33 16.62 -5.80 8.21
C GLU A 33 16.10 -7.08 7.57
N LYS A 34 14.84 -7.42 7.82
CA LYS A 34 14.19 -8.60 7.23
C LYS A 34 14.04 -8.47 5.70
N ILE A 35 13.70 -7.28 5.20
CA ILE A 35 13.64 -7.01 3.76
C ILE A 35 15.03 -7.07 3.15
N GLU A 36 16.02 -6.41 3.76
CA GLU A 36 17.40 -6.47 3.29
C GLU A 36 17.97 -7.89 3.25
N ALA A 37 17.64 -8.72 4.23
CA ALA A 37 18.03 -10.13 4.25
C ALA A 37 17.39 -10.92 3.09
N PHE A 38 16.20 -10.53 2.63
CA PHE A 38 15.48 -11.22 1.57
C PHE A 38 15.91 -10.78 0.16
N VAL A 39 16.06 -9.48 -0.10
CA VAL A 39 16.37 -8.95 -1.44
C VAL A 39 17.73 -8.30 -1.57
N GLY A 40 18.48 -8.16 -0.49
CA GLY A 40 19.73 -7.42 -0.44
C GLY A 40 19.54 -5.96 -0.06
N LYS A 41 20.66 -5.32 0.28
CA LYS A 41 20.67 -3.90 0.62
C LYS A 41 20.42 -3.05 -0.61
N LYS A 42 19.63 -1.98 -0.44
CA LYS A 42 19.34 -1.02 -1.53
C LYS A 42 18.86 -1.68 -2.82
N SER A 43 17.93 -2.63 -2.70
CA SER A 43 17.44 -3.45 -3.82
C SER A 43 15.95 -3.24 -4.13
N VAL A 44 15.29 -2.28 -3.48
CA VAL A 44 13.88 -1.99 -3.71
C VAL A 44 13.75 -0.87 -4.75
N ASP A 45 13.27 -1.20 -5.94
CA ASP A 45 13.14 -0.25 -7.05
C ASP A 45 11.94 0.69 -6.90
N VAL A 46 10.84 0.19 -6.32
CA VAL A 46 9.60 0.95 -6.18
C VAL A 46 9.02 0.77 -4.79
N VAL A 47 8.65 1.87 -4.16
CA VAL A 47 7.89 1.90 -2.90
C VAL A 47 6.55 2.57 -3.16
N LEU A 48 5.45 1.88 -2.81
CA LEU A 48 4.12 2.45 -2.70
C LEU A 48 3.78 2.57 -1.22
N ASP A 49 3.73 3.79 -0.70
CA ASP A 49 3.55 4.05 0.73
C ASP A 49 2.24 4.76 1.03
N MET A 50 1.45 4.18 1.91
CA MET A 50 0.24 4.76 2.47
C MET A 50 0.40 5.16 3.95
N VAL A 51 1.52 4.83 4.56
CA VAL A 51 1.78 5.02 6.00
C VAL A 51 2.43 6.37 6.26
N ALA A 52 3.48 6.70 5.55
CA ALA A 52 4.30 7.91 5.76
C ALA A 52 4.94 8.00 7.16
N GLY A 53 5.09 9.21 7.71
CA GLY A 53 5.67 9.41 9.03
C GLY A 53 7.07 8.78 9.14
N THR A 54 7.30 8.00 10.18
CA THR A 54 8.59 7.33 10.44
C THR A 54 8.95 6.25 9.40
N TYR A 55 7.99 5.79 8.59
CA TYR A 55 8.24 4.80 7.54
C TYR A 55 9.05 5.38 6.36
N VAL A 56 8.93 6.68 6.11
CA VAL A 56 9.59 7.32 4.95
C VAL A 56 11.10 7.10 4.99
N GLN A 57 11.75 7.38 6.12
CA GLN A 57 13.20 7.19 6.25
C GLN A 57 13.59 5.72 6.11
N LYS A 58 12.83 4.82 6.70
CA LYS A 58 13.05 3.37 6.61
C LYS A 58 12.93 2.87 5.16
N ASN A 59 11.89 3.27 4.47
CA ASN A 59 11.69 2.93 3.07
C ASN A 59 12.82 3.49 2.17
N LEU A 60 13.24 4.75 2.39
CA LEU A 60 14.35 5.34 1.65
C LEU A 60 15.67 4.57 1.83
N SER A 61 15.91 3.96 3.00
CA SER A 61 17.11 3.16 3.23
C SER A 61 17.17 1.87 2.42
N LEU A 62 16.01 1.31 2.06
CA LEU A 62 15.87 0.09 1.27
C LEU A 62 16.00 0.31 -0.24
N MET A 63 15.84 1.56 -0.69
CA MET A 63 15.69 1.83 -2.13
C MET A 63 16.98 1.67 -2.91
N ALA A 64 16.82 1.08 -4.09
CA ALA A 64 17.86 0.99 -5.10
C ALA A 64 18.16 2.34 -5.75
N ARG A 65 19.27 2.42 -6.46
CA ARG A 65 19.59 3.56 -7.31
C ARG A 65 18.50 3.74 -8.39
N ASP A 66 18.15 4.99 -8.67
CA ASP A 66 17.07 5.39 -9.58
C ASP A 66 15.67 4.92 -9.14
N GLY A 67 15.53 4.55 -7.87
CA GLY A 67 14.28 4.08 -7.28
C GLY A 67 13.19 5.15 -7.25
N ARG A 68 11.94 4.70 -7.24
CA ARG A 68 10.74 5.55 -7.24
C ARG A 68 9.90 5.31 -5.99
N TYR A 69 9.71 6.37 -5.24
CA TYR A 69 8.88 6.36 -4.04
C TYR A 69 7.58 7.12 -4.31
N ALA A 70 6.45 6.44 -4.23
CA ALA A 70 5.12 7.02 -4.41
C ALA A 70 4.37 7.05 -3.07
N LEU A 71 4.14 8.25 -2.55
CA LEU A 71 3.35 8.49 -1.35
C LEU A 71 1.89 8.71 -1.73
N ILE A 72 0.98 7.86 -1.26
CA ILE A 72 -0.44 7.90 -1.61
C ILE A 72 -1.36 8.21 -0.41
N ALA A 73 -0.86 8.12 0.81
CA ALA A 73 -1.53 8.50 2.04
C ALA A 73 -0.50 8.75 3.16
N PHE A 74 -0.96 9.18 4.33
CA PHE A 74 -0.13 9.47 5.49
C PHE A 74 -0.80 9.00 6.81
N ILE A 75 -1.23 7.75 6.82
CA ILE A 75 -1.94 7.15 7.97
C ILE A 75 -1.08 7.21 9.25
N GLY A 76 0.24 7.07 9.12
CA GLY A 76 1.20 7.14 10.23
C GLY A 76 1.69 8.56 10.55
N GLY A 77 1.18 9.59 9.87
CA GLY A 77 1.47 11.00 10.12
C GLY A 77 1.97 11.76 8.89
N VAL A 78 1.70 13.06 8.88
CA VAL A 78 2.03 13.97 7.75
C VAL A 78 3.46 14.51 7.79
N LYS A 79 4.19 14.28 8.89
CA LYS A 79 5.56 14.79 9.06
C LYS A 79 6.53 13.61 9.10
N ALA A 80 7.65 13.75 8.43
CA ALA A 80 8.75 12.80 8.47
C ALA A 80 10.07 13.53 8.57
N GLU A 81 11.00 13.02 9.37
CA GLU A 81 12.39 13.41 9.37
C GLU A 81 13.17 12.45 8.47
N ILE A 82 13.83 12.97 7.44
CA ILE A 82 14.53 12.16 6.44
C ILE A 82 15.94 12.68 6.19
N SER A 83 16.85 11.76 5.92
CA SER A 83 18.15 12.06 5.35
C SER A 83 18.04 12.28 3.84
N LEU A 84 18.48 13.42 3.36
CA LEU A 84 18.48 13.74 1.92
C LEU A 84 19.61 13.04 1.15
N GLY A 85 20.58 12.46 1.86
CA GLY A 85 21.72 11.79 1.25
C GLY A 85 21.36 10.72 0.20
N PRO A 86 20.43 9.80 0.49
CA PRO A 86 19.98 8.81 -0.50
C PRO A 86 19.36 9.44 -1.75
N LEU A 87 18.57 10.50 -1.59
CA LEU A 87 17.96 11.20 -2.74
C LEU A 87 19.02 11.71 -3.73
N LEU A 88 20.11 12.25 -3.22
CA LEU A 88 21.20 12.76 -4.06
C LEU A 88 22.07 11.64 -4.64
N ARG A 89 22.60 10.76 -3.77
CA ARG A 89 23.57 9.74 -4.21
C ARG A 89 22.95 8.65 -5.06
N ASP A 90 21.75 8.24 -4.71
CA ASP A 90 21.08 7.11 -5.34
C ASP A 90 20.01 7.57 -6.35
N ARG A 91 19.87 8.91 -6.58
CA ARG A 91 18.95 9.52 -7.56
C ARG A 91 17.49 9.08 -7.37
N ILE A 92 17.06 8.95 -6.12
CA ILE A 92 15.70 8.49 -5.79
C ILE A 92 14.69 9.59 -6.12
N THR A 93 13.60 9.22 -6.79
CA THR A 93 12.45 10.10 -7.02
C THR A 93 11.42 9.89 -5.92
N LEU A 94 11.18 10.89 -5.10
CA LEU A 94 10.10 10.91 -4.12
C LEU A 94 8.95 11.77 -4.67
N SER A 95 7.80 11.16 -4.84
CA SER A 95 6.59 11.81 -5.35
C SER A 95 5.38 11.50 -4.48
N GLY A 96 4.35 12.32 -4.59
CA GLY A 96 3.07 12.08 -3.91
C GLY A 96 1.90 12.28 -4.86
N SER A 97 0.82 11.58 -4.63
CA SER A 97 -0.41 11.69 -5.40
C SER A 97 -1.65 11.54 -4.52
N THR A 98 -2.69 12.29 -4.86
CA THR A 98 -4.02 12.13 -4.27
C THR A 98 -5.08 12.34 -5.35
N LEU A 99 -6.14 11.56 -5.30
CA LEU A 99 -7.20 11.59 -6.31
C LEU A 99 -8.19 12.75 -6.09
N ARG A 100 -8.40 13.17 -4.84
CA ARG A 100 -9.47 14.12 -4.49
C ARG A 100 -9.39 15.45 -5.25
N PRO A 101 -8.24 16.14 -5.34
CA PRO A 101 -8.12 17.43 -6.02
C PRO A 101 -7.99 17.33 -7.55
N GLN A 102 -7.86 16.13 -8.11
CA GLN A 102 -7.73 15.95 -9.55
C GLN A 102 -8.97 16.48 -10.28
N THR A 103 -8.78 17.03 -11.46
CA THR A 103 -9.85 17.52 -12.34
C THR A 103 -10.75 16.37 -12.83
N VAL A 104 -11.93 16.72 -13.32
CA VAL A 104 -12.84 15.73 -13.93
C VAL A 104 -12.18 15.04 -15.12
N ALA A 105 -11.42 15.76 -15.93
CA ALA A 105 -10.71 15.19 -17.08
C ALA A 105 -9.62 14.18 -16.67
N GLU A 106 -8.82 14.49 -15.64
CA GLU A 106 -7.81 13.58 -15.11
C GLU A 106 -8.45 12.32 -14.52
N LYS A 107 -9.53 12.48 -13.74
CA LYS A 107 -10.28 11.34 -13.20
C LYS A 107 -10.89 10.47 -14.30
N ALA A 108 -11.41 11.09 -15.36
CA ALA A 108 -11.96 10.36 -16.50
C ALA A 108 -10.87 9.58 -17.25
N ALA A 109 -9.68 10.15 -17.43
CA ALA A 109 -8.56 9.46 -18.04
C ALA A 109 -8.11 8.24 -17.20
N ILE A 110 -8.00 8.39 -15.87
CA ILE A 110 -7.69 7.29 -14.94
C ILE A 110 -8.78 6.20 -15.05
N ALA A 111 -10.06 6.58 -15.05
CA ALA A 111 -11.16 5.62 -15.15
C ALA A 111 -11.14 4.85 -16.49
N ALA A 112 -10.85 5.54 -17.60
CA ALA A 112 -10.71 4.89 -18.91
C ALA A 112 -9.55 3.90 -18.95
N ASP A 113 -8.40 4.26 -18.37
CA ASP A 113 -7.23 3.40 -18.31
C ASP A 113 -7.50 2.16 -17.43
N LEU A 114 -8.12 2.33 -16.26
CA LEU A 114 -8.56 1.23 -15.41
C LEU A 114 -9.55 0.30 -16.13
N TYR A 115 -10.51 0.87 -16.84
CA TYR A 115 -11.49 0.09 -17.58
C TYR A 115 -10.84 -0.75 -18.70
N ALA A 116 -9.88 -0.17 -19.40
CA ALA A 116 -9.18 -0.85 -20.49
C ALA A 116 -8.22 -1.95 -20.00
N ASN A 117 -7.47 -1.69 -18.92
CA ASN A 117 -6.34 -2.54 -18.51
C ASN A 117 -6.61 -3.40 -17.28
N VAL A 118 -7.48 -2.97 -16.36
CA VAL A 118 -7.73 -3.68 -15.09
C VAL A 118 -9.06 -4.42 -15.11
N TRP A 119 -10.12 -3.84 -15.69
CA TRP A 119 -11.43 -4.46 -15.72
C TRP A 119 -11.46 -5.86 -16.36
N PRO A 120 -10.72 -6.12 -17.46
CA PRO A 120 -10.61 -7.47 -18.02
C PRO A 120 -10.05 -8.51 -17.03
N LEU A 121 -9.19 -8.10 -16.09
CA LEU A 121 -8.64 -9.00 -15.08
C LEU A 121 -9.68 -9.39 -14.03
N PHE A 122 -10.60 -8.49 -13.68
CA PHE A 122 -11.77 -8.81 -12.85
C PHE A 122 -12.71 -9.78 -13.57
N ASN A 123 -13.02 -9.54 -14.84
CA ASN A 123 -13.89 -10.40 -15.63
C ASN A 123 -13.31 -11.82 -15.81
N ALA A 124 -11.98 -11.91 -15.90
CA ALA A 124 -11.26 -13.18 -15.98
C ALA A 124 -11.09 -13.87 -14.61
N GLY A 125 -11.49 -13.23 -13.51
CA GLY A 125 -11.28 -13.74 -12.15
C GLY A 125 -9.82 -13.71 -11.66
N THR A 126 -8.91 -13.10 -12.43
CA THR A 126 -7.49 -12.97 -12.06
C THR A 126 -7.31 -12.06 -10.85
N ILE A 127 -8.12 -11.00 -10.77
CA ILE A 127 -8.21 -10.12 -9.61
C ILE A 127 -9.60 -10.27 -9.01
N GLN A 128 -9.66 -10.49 -7.69
CA GLN A 128 -10.92 -10.57 -6.97
C GLN A 128 -10.89 -9.61 -5.77
N PRO A 129 -11.94 -8.77 -5.59
CA PRO A 129 -12.06 -7.96 -4.39
C PRO A 129 -12.35 -8.86 -3.18
N ASN A 130 -11.56 -8.73 -2.14
CA ASN A 130 -11.84 -9.42 -0.89
C ASN A 130 -12.89 -8.62 -0.09
N VAL A 131 -14.09 -9.18 0.06
CA VAL A 131 -15.16 -8.63 0.90
C VAL A 131 -15.11 -9.33 2.25
N HIS A 132 -14.73 -8.58 3.29
CA HIS A 132 -14.64 -9.09 4.65
C HIS A 132 -16.02 -9.22 5.31
N ALA A 133 -16.85 -8.19 5.16
CA ALA A 133 -18.19 -8.14 5.73
C ALA A 133 -19.12 -7.26 4.91
N THR A 134 -20.41 -7.55 5.02
CA THR A 134 -21.48 -6.75 4.40
C THR A 134 -22.49 -6.36 5.46
N PHE A 135 -22.91 -5.10 5.48
CA PHE A 135 -23.91 -4.55 6.37
C PHE A 135 -25.00 -3.85 5.57
N PRO A 136 -26.27 -3.86 6.01
CA PRO A 136 -27.27 -2.96 5.46
C PRO A 136 -26.89 -1.51 5.77
N LEU A 137 -27.25 -0.55 4.90
CA LEU A 137 -26.91 0.86 5.06
C LEU A 137 -27.38 1.42 6.42
N THR A 138 -28.51 0.92 6.93
CA THR A 138 -29.05 1.27 8.25
C THR A 138 -28.12 0.90 9.41
N GLU A 139 -27.18 -0.01 9.20
CA GLU A 139 -26.17 -0.44 10.18
C GLU A 139 -24.77 0.13 9.89
N ALA A 140 -24.67 1.22 9.16
CA ALA A 140 -23.38 1.86 8.84
C ALA A 140 -22.49 2.14 10.05
N ALA A 141 -23.09 2.44 11.23
CA ALA A 141 -22.35 2.63 12.48
C ALA A 141 -21.55 1.37 12.86
N LYS A 142 -22.14 0.18 12.78
CA LYS A 142 -21.45 -1.09 13.08
C LYS A 142 -20.31 -1.38 12.06
N ALA A 143 -20.51 -1.01 10.79
CA ALA A 143 -19.49 -1.12 9.77
C ALA A 143 -18.28 -0.23 10.07
N HIS A 144 -18.52 1.01 10.54
CA HIS A 144 -17.48 1.91 11.01
C HIS A 144 -16.75 1.39 12.25
N GLU A 145 -17.48 0.89 13.25
CA GLU A 145 -16.90 0.27 14.44
C GLU A 145 -15.95 -0.88 14.05
N LEU A 146 -16.38 -1.77 13.15
CA LEU A 146 -15.52 -2.84 12.63
C LEU A 146 -14.28 -2.29 11.92
N MET A 147 -14.42 -1.24 11.08
CA MET A 147 -13.30 -0.63 10.38
C MET A 147 -12.27 -0.05 11.36
N GLU A 148 -12.71 0.61 12.43
CA GLU A 148 -11.83 1.23 13.43
C GLU A 148 -11.04 0.20 14.23
N THR A 149 -11.52 -1.03 14.38
CA THR A 149 -10.75 -2.12 15.03
C THR A 149 -9.52 -2.51 14.23
N SER A 150 -9.47 -2.19 12.92
CA SER A 150 -8.45 -2.67 11.98
C SER A 150 -8.35 -4.20 11.91
N ALA A 151 -9.36 -4.95 12.36
CA ALA A 151 -9.37 -6.41 12.31
C ALA A 151 -9.74 -6.95 10.92
N HIS A 152 -10.45 -6.16 10.11
CA HIS A 152 -10.92 -6.58 8.78
C HIS A 152 -9.77 -6.82 7.80
N LEU A 153 -10.01 -7.76 6.88
CA LEU A 153 -9.18 -8.06 5.71
C LEU A 153 -9.97 -7.75 4.44
N GLY A 154 -9.58 -6.70 3.72
CA GLY A 154 -10.28 -6.29 2.48
C GLY A 154 -11.34 -5.20 2.73
N LYS A 155 -12.49 -5.33 2.09
CA LYS A 155 -13.53 -4.30 2.05
C LYS A 155 -14.70 -4.62 2.98
N ILE A 156 -15.27 -3.58 3.57
CA ILE A 156 -16.55 -3.62 4.27
C ILE A 156 -17.56 -2.96 3.35
N ILE A 157 -18.63 -3.66 3.00
CA ILE A 157 -19.63 -3.22 2.03
C ILE A 157 -20.92 -2.83 2.75
N LEU A 158 -21.53 -1.72 2.33
CA LEU A 158 -22.88 -1.33 2.72
C LEU A 158 -23.82 -1.63 1.55
N THR A 159 -24.95 -2.29 1.84
CA THR A 159 -25.99 -2.58 0.85
C THR A 159 -27.22 -1.70 1.11
N VAL A 160 -27.88 -1.30 0.03
CA VAL A 160 -29.12 -0.50 0.02
C VAL A 160 -30.32 -1.42 -0.21
#